data_24e57cff2affda34bdee0943cddff20c
#
_entry.id   24e57cff2affda34bdee0943cddff20c
#
_cell.length_a   1.000
_cell.length_b   1.000
_cell.length_c   1.000
_cell.angle_alpha   90.00
_cell.angle_beta   90.00
_cell.angle_gamma   90.00
#
_symmetry.space_group_name_H-M   'P 1'
#
loop_
_entity.id
_entity.type
_entity.pdbx_description
1 polymer ?
#
loop_
_entity_poly.entity_id
_entity_poly.type
_entity_poly.pdbx_seq_one_letter_code
_entity_poly.pdbx_strand_id
1 'polypeptide(L)'
;MDETAKARGAQQFEEYWARQMADPAFAAVYAEEAAKKELWLQLVEARQAAGLTQAEVAERLGVSQAQVSRIEKRGYDAYTLNTLRRYVQALGDDFRLEVNVIQQARPLPV
;
A
#
# COMPACT_ATOMS: atom_id res chain seq x y z
N MET A 1 2.67 -34.71 6.76
CA MET A 1 3.81 -33.88 7.09
C MET A 1 3.78 -33.54 8.57
N ASP A 2 4.88 -33.77 9.23
CA ASP A 2 5.01 -33.62 10.67
C ASP A 2 4.90 -32.15 11.08
N GLU A 3 4.15 -31.86 12.14
CA GLU A 3 4.03 -30.51 12.70
C GLU A 3 5.38 -29.95 13.16
N THR A 4 6.27 -30.82 13.63
CA THR A 4 7.62 -30.44 14.04
C THR A 4 8.45 -29.89 12.86
N ALA A 5 8.31 -30.47 11.67
CA ALA A 5 8.97 -29.99 10.46
C ALA A 5 8.44 -28.62 10.03
N LYS A 6 7.13 -28.40 10.14
CA LYS A 6 6.51 -27.09 9.87
C LYS A 6 6.99 -26.03 10.87
N ALA A 7 7.06 -26.38 12.15
CA ALA A 7 7.53 -25.46 13.20
C ALA A 7 8.99 -25.05 12.97
N ARG A 8 9.85 -25.99 12.58
CA ARG A 8 11.25 -25.71 12.25
C ARG A 8 11.38 -24.82 11.02
N GLY A 9 10.57 -25.08 9.98
CA GLY A 9 10.55 -24.26 8.78
C GLY A 9 10.12 -22.82 9.06
N ALA A 10 9.07 -22.64 9.88
CA ALA A 10 8.61 -21.33 10.31
C ALA A 10 9.68 -20.59 11.13
N GLN A 11 10.34 -21.28 12.06
CA GLN A 11 11.40 -20.70 12.87
C GLN A 11 12.61 -20.29 12.03
N GLN A 12 13.03 -21.13 11.08
CA GLN A 12 14.12 -20.82 10.16
C GLN A 12 13.79 -19.60 9.29
N PHE A 13 12.54 -19.48 8.83
CA PHE A 13 12.09 -18.34 8.07
C PHE A 13 12.14 -17.06 8.92
N GLU A 14 11.65 -17.11 10.16
CA GLU A 14 11.68 -15.96 11.07
C GLU A 14 13.11 -15.51 11.36
N GLU A 15 14.04 -16.46 11.57
CA GLU A 15 15.45 -16.14 11.79
C GLU A 15 16.09 -15.50 10.56
N TYR A 16 15.82 -16.06 9.37
CA TYR A 16 16.28 -15.48 8.11
C TYR A 16 15.75 -14.05 7.94
N TRP A 17 14.45 -13.86 8.17
CA TRP A 17 13.79 -12.57 8.05
C TRP A 17 14.36 -11.54 9.01
N ALA A 18 14.56 -11.93 10.26
CA ALA A 18 15.15 -11.06 11.28
C ALA A 18 16.55 -10.60 10.87
N ARG A 19 17.37 -11.49 10.29
CA ARG A 19 18.69 -11.12 9.79
C ARG A 19 18.64 -10.14 8.63
N GLN A 20 17.70 -10.32 7.69
CA GLN A 20 17.52 -9.41 6.58
C GLN A 20 17.05 -8.04 7.06
N MET A 21 16.09 -7.99 7.98
CA MET A 21 15.56 -6.76 8.53
C MET A 21 16.53 -6.04 9.46
N ALA A 22 17.56 -6.71 9.95
CA ALA A 22 18.62 -6.06 10.71
C ALA A 22 19.51 -5.15 9.84
N ASP A 23 19.54 -5.36 8.52
CA ASP A 23 20.21 -4.46 7.59
C ASP A 23 19.32 -3.21 7.35
N PRO A 24 19.76 -2.00 7.75
CA PRO A 24 18.95 -0.79 7.58
C PRO A 24 18.58 -0.50 6.12
N ALA A 25 19.47 -0.81 5.17
CA ALA A 25 19.21 -0.59 3.76
C ALA A 25 18.09 -1.52 3.25
N PHE A 26 18.13 -2.79 3.63
CA PHE A 26 17.09 -3.75 3.28
C PHE A 26 15.76 -3.35 3.94
N ALA A 27 15.78 -3.01 5.22
CA ALA A 27 14.59 -2.62 5.95
C ALA A 27 13.91 -1.39 5.35
N ALA A 28 14.70 -0.39 4.90
CA ALA A 28 14.18 0.80 4.25
C ALA A 28 13.50 0.49 2.92
N VAL A 29 14.11 -0.36 2.08
CA VAL A 29 13.53 -0.80 0.81
C VAL A 29 12.23 -1.59 1.05
N TYR A 30 12.26 -2.50 2.01
CA TYR A 30 11.08 -3.28 2.37
C TYR A 30 9.93 -2.38 2.83
N ALA A 31 10.22 -1.40 3.69
CA ALA A 31 9.20 -0.48 4.20
C ALA A 31 8.58 0.35 3.07
N GLU A 32 9.38 0.80 2.11
CA GLU A 32 8.90 1.54 0.94
C GLU A 32 8.00 0.67 0.06
N GLU A 33 8.41 -0.56 -0.25
CA GLU A 33 7.60 -1.47 -1.05
C GLU A 33 6.29 -1.87 -0.34
N ALA A 34 6.34 -2.05 0.98
CA ALA A 34 5.15 -2.34 1.78
C ALA A 34 4.17 -1.16 1.74
N ALA A 35 4.67 0.09 1.83
CA ALA A 35 3.83 1.28 1.76
C ALA A 35 3.15 1.43 0.39
N LYS A 36 3.87 1.14 -0.70
CA LYS A 36 3.32 1.14 -2.06
C LYS A 36 2.18 0.12 -2.19
N LYS A 37 2.40 -1.09 -1.70
CA LYS A 37 1.40 -2.16 -1.74
C LYS A 37 0.18 -1.82 -0.90
N GLU A 38 0.39 -1.25 0.27
CA GLU A 38 -0.69 -0.85 1.16
C GLU A 38 -1.59 0.20 0.51
N LEU A 39 -1.01 1.23 -0.11
CA LEU A 39 -1.79 2.24 -0.81
C LEU A 39 -2.57 1.64 -1.98
N TRP A 40 -1.94 0.79 -2.78
CA TRP A 40 -2.62 0.10 -3.87
C TRP A 40 -3.83 -0.68 -3.37
N LEU A 41 -3.66 -1.48 -2.32
CA LEU A 41 -4.76 -2.25 -1.73
C LEU A 41 -5.88 -1.35 -1.22
N GLN A 42 -5.56 -0.25 -0.55
CA GLN A 42 -6.55 0.70 -0.06
C GLN A 42 -7.36 1.31 -1.19
N LEU A 43 -6.73 1.71 -2.29
CA LEU A 43 -7.43 2.28 -3.44
C LEU A 43 -8.35 1.25 -4.10
N VAL A 44 -7.87 0.02 -4.30
CA VAL A 44 -8.67 -1.05 -4.90
C VAL A 44 -9.84 -1.44 -4.00
N GLU A 45 -9.60 -1.61 -2.71
CA GLU A 45 -10.65 -1.95 -1.74
C GLU A 45 -11.72 -0.86 -1.66
N ALA A 46 -11.32 0.41 -1.65
CA ALA A 46 -12.26 1.53 -1.63
C ALA A 46 -13.12 1.55 -2.89
N ARG A 47 -12.50 1.34 -4.07
CA ARG A 47 -13.24 1.27 -5.33
C ARG A 47 -14.24 0.11 -5.30
N GLN A 48 -13.83 -1.06 -4.84
CA GLN A 48 -14.71 -2.23 -4.75
C GLN A 48 -15.84 -2.02 -3.73
N ALA A 49 -15.55 -1.38 -2.61
CA ALA A 49 -16.55 -1.03 -1.62
C ALA A 49 -17.57 -0.01 -2.16
N ALA A 50 -17.14 0.86 -3.07
CA ALA A 50 -18.03 1.77 -3.78
C ALA A 50 -18.86 1.08 -4.87
N GLY A 51 -18.59 -0.20 -5.16
CA GLY A 51 -19.27 -0.96 -6.20
C GLY A 51 -18.89 -0.56 -7.62
N LEU A 52 -17.69 0.01 -7.80
CA LEU A 52 -17.26 0.56 -9.09
C LEU A 52 -16.16 -0.30 -9.72
N THR A 53 -16.22 -0.44 -11.04
CA THR A 53 -15.14 -0.99 -11.86
C THR A 53 -14.12 0.10 -12.16
N GLN A 54 -12.93 -0.31 -12.61
CA GLN A 54 -11.93 0.65 -13.10
C GLN A 54 -12.47 1.49 -14.27
N ALA A 55 -13.24 0.87 -15.16
CA ALA A 55 -13.86 1.58 -16.28
C ALA A 55 -14.82 2.66 -15.83
N GLU A 56 -15.61 2.38 -14.80
CA GLU A 56 -16.57 3.36 -14.26
C GLU A 56 -15.85 4.54 -13.58
N VAL A 57 -14.78 4.26 -12.84
CA VAL A 57 -13.95 5.33 -12.25
C VAL A 57 -13.29 6.15 -13.35
N ALA A 58 -12.78 5.50 -14.40
CA ALA A 58 -12.20 6.18 -15.55
C ALA A 58 -13.18 7.15 -16.19
N GLU A 59 -14.42 6.72 -16.39
CA GLU A 59 -15.48 7.56 -16.93
C GLU A 59 -15.74 8.80 -16.05
N ARG A 60 -15.82 8.61 -14.74
CA ARG A 60 -16.03 9.72 -13.79
C ARG A 60 -14.88 10.70 -13.76
N LEU A 61 -13.64 10.21 -13.93
CA LEU A 61 -12.43 11.05 -13.96
C LEU A 61 -12.15 11.66 -15.34
N GLY A 62 -12.79 11.17 -16.39
CA GLY A 62 -12.50 11.61 -17.74
C GLY A 62 -11.16 11.13 -18.27
N VAL A 63 -10.72 9.94 -17.84
CA VAL A 63 -9.43 9.34 -18.24
C VAL A 63 -9.67 7.92 -18.75
N SER A 64 -8.62 7.27 -19.27
CA SER A 64 -8.71 5.88 -19.71
C SER A 64 -8.71 4.90 -18.53
N GLN A 65 -9.25 3.71 -18.77
CA GLN A 65 -9.17 2.62 -17.77
C GLN A 65 -7.72 2.26 -17.47
N ALA A 66 -6.85 2.27 -18.48
CA ALA A 66 -5.42 2.01 -18.27
C ALA A 66 -4.80 3.03 -17.32
N GLN A 67 -5.23 4.29 -17.38
CA GLN A 67 -4.75 5.32 -16.47
C GLN A 67 -5.25 5.09 -15.04
N VAL A 68 -6.50 4.68 -14.85
CA VAL A 68 -7.02 4.30 -13.54
C VAL A 68 -6.21 3.13 -12.96
N SER A 69 -5.94 2.11 -13.77
CA SER A 69 -5.10 0.99 -13.35
C SER A 69 -3.71 1.45 -12.90
N ARG A 70 -3.09 2.38 -13.62
CA ARG A 70 -1.78 2.95 -13.23
C ARG A 70 -1.85 3.77 -11.96
N ILE A 71 -2.90 4.57 -11.77
CA ILE A 71 -3.10 5.33 -10.53
C ILE A 71 -3.16 4.38 -9.34
N GLU A 72 -3.91 3.28 -9.45
CA GLU A 72 -4.01 2.31 -8.37
C GLU A 72 -2.67 1.65 -8.06
N LYS A 73 -1.95 1.20 -9.09
CA LYS A 73 -0.68 0.47 -8.91
C LYS A 73 0.50 1.37 -8.55
N ARG A 74 0.53 2.60 -9.05
CA ARG A 74 1.69 3.49 -8.95
C ARG A 74 1.37 4.81 -8.25
N GLY A 75 0.23 4.89 -7.57
CA GLY A 75 -0.21 6.11 -6.90
C GLY A 75 0.77 6.63 -5.85
N TYR A 76 1.53 5.72 -5.23
CA TYR A 76 2.48 6.09 -4.17
C TYR A 76 3.63 6.96 -4.70
N ASP A 77 4.23 6.61 -5.84
CA ASP A 77 5.46 7.23 -6.32
C ASP A 77 5.36 7.97 -7.66
N ALA A 78 4.28 7.75 -8.42
CA ALA A 78 4.15 8.31 -9.77
C ALA A 78 3.10 9.41 -9.89
N TYR A 79 2.28 9.62 -8.87
CA TYR A 79 1.17 10.57 -8.92
C TYR A 79 1.18 11.51 -7.72
N THR A 80 0.55 12.67 -7.89
CA THR A 80 0.44 13.67 -6.82
C THR A 80 -0.70 13.31 -5.86
N LEU A 81 -0.66 13.87 -4.64
CA LEU A 81 -1.78 13.76 -3.70
C LEU A 81 -3.08 14.32 -4.30
N ASN A 82 -2.98 15.36 -5.11
CA ASN A 82 -4.16 15.90 -5.79
C ASN A 82 -4.81 14.88 -6.72
N THR A 83 -4.01 14.12 -7.48
CA THR A 83 -4.53 13.05 -8.34
C THR A 83 -5.21 11.97 -7.50
N LEU A 84 -4.59 11.55 -6.39
CA LEU A 84 -5.18 10.56 -5.49
C LEU A 84 -6.48 11.07 -4.86
N ARG A 85 -6.52 12.34 -4.48
CA ARG A 85 -7.73 12.96 -3.94
C ARG A 85 -8.87 12.96 -4.95
N ARG A 86 -8.57 13.28 -6.22
CA ARG A 86 -9.56 13.25 -7.30
C ARG A 86 -10.07 11.83 -7.56
N TYR A 87 -9.18 10.85 -7.51
CA TYR A 87 -9.56 9.44 -7.61
C TYR A 87 -10.55 9.07 -6.51
N VAL A 88 -10.24 9.38 -5.26
CA VAL A 88 -11.10 9.04 -4.12
C VAL A 88 -12.43 9.80 -4.19
N GLN A 89 -12.42 11.06 -4.60
CA GLN A 89 -13.66 11.84 -4.81
C GLN A 89 -14.57 11.22 -5.87
N ALA A 90 -13.98 10.61 -6.90
CA ALA A 90 -14.75 9.92 -7.93
C ALA A 90 -15.48 8.67 -7.40
N LEU A 91 -15.07 8.13 -6.27
CA LEU A 91 -15.74 6.98 -5.64
C LEU A 91 -17.06 7.36 -4.97
N GLY A 92 -17.27 8.63 -4.67
CA GLY A 92 -18.49 9.13 -4.03
C GLY A 92 -18.23 9.81 -2.68
N ASP A 93 -19.27 10.37 -2.10
CA ASP A 93 -19.18 11.18 -0.87
C ASP A 93 -18.87 10.36 0.39
N ASP A 94 -19.02 9.02 0.32
CA ASP A 94 -18.71 8.14 1.44
C ASP A 94 -17.20 7.93 1.64
N PHE A 95 -16.37 8.43 0.73
CA PHE A 95 -14.93 8.22 0.73
C PHE A 95 -14.19 9.54 0.74
N ARG A 96 -13.09 9.60 1.46
CA ARG A 96 -12.16 10.72 1.43
C ARG A 96 -10.73 10.23 1.58
N LEU A 97 -9.80 10.94 0.97
CA LEU A 97 -8.39 10.71 1.17
C LEU A 97 -7.94 11.44 2.44
N GLU A 98 -7.31 10.71 3.34
CA GLU A 98 -6.72 11.28 4.54
C GLU A 98 -5.22 11.01 4.55
N VAL A 99 -4.44 12.03 4.85
CA VAL A 99 -2.97 11.95 4.92
C VAL A 99 -2.55 12.34 6.31
N ASN A 100 -1.79 11.46 6.96
CA ASN A 100 -1.31 11.68 8.32
C ASN A 100 0.22 11.74 8.35
N VAL A 101 0.74 12.72 9.06
CA VAL A 101 2.15 12.80 9.40
C VAL A 101 2.28 12.41 10.87
N ILE A 102 3.01 11.33 11.12
CA ILE A 102 3.12 10.77 12.47
C ILE A 102 4.54 10.98 12.96
N GLN A 103 4.67 11.57 14.15
CA GLN A 103 5.96 11.67 14.82
C GLN A 103 6.31 10.31 15.41
N GLN A 104 7.44 9.75 14.98
CA GLN A 104 7.92 8.49 15.54
C GLN A 104 8.69 8.74 16.83
N ALA A 105 8.60 7.79 17.77
CA ALA A 105 9.38 7.85 19.00
C ALA A 105 10.89 7.79 18.66
N ARG A 106 11.68 8.71 19.25
CA ARG A 106 13.13 8.68 19.10
C ARG A 106 13.73 7.80 20.19
N PRO A 107 14.81 7.03 19.88
CA PRO A 107 15.59 6.40 20.93
C PRO A 107 16.10 7.46 21.90
N LEU A 108 16.07 7.13 23.20
CA LEU A 108 16.61 8.02 24.21
C LEU A 108 18.13 8.23 23.96
N PRO A 109 18.64 9.45 24.08
CA PRO A 109 20.08 9.67 23.97
C PRO A 109 20.83 8.92 25.06
N VAL A 110 21.92 8.29 24.68
CA VAL A 110 22.75 7.49 25.58
C VAL A 110 23.64 8.43 26.41
#